data_301c373bc65f4f9957809d384d56137d
#
_entry.id   301c373bc65f4f9957809d384d56137d
#
_cell.length_a   1.000
_cell.length_b   1.000
_cell.length_c   1.000
_cell.angle_alpha   90.00
_cell.angle_beta   90.00
_cell.angle_gamma   90.00
#
_symmetry.space_group_name_H-M   'P 1'
#
loop_
_entity.id
_entity.type
_entity.pdbx_description
1 polymer ?
#
loop_
_entity_poly.entity_id
_entity_poly.type
_entity_poly.pdbx_seq_one_letter_code
_entity_poly.pdbx_strand_id
1 'polypeptide(L)'
;MTLRGGEVLKIGEFARKSGITVKTLLHYDKIGLLQPSSKTEAGYRLYCDEDFIKLQQITTLKFIGLSLEEIRQLINEKGQNIESIISIQAKALEEKKKHIETVITALNKAEKQIQNNSFLEIQQLIDIIKITNMETRAKQRFNQASNQYLTDSYYWRSKTAELINELIKPNINDVVLDLGCGTGKQIIELSRKVKLAIGVDISDGMIRQAKENIENERIHNIELYIGTFEEPNLNVDLQKKCITKIISNYALHHLTTIYKQKAIEKMINVGGESLQSIVIGDLMFFQNPNDYRQEFSVVGYGPEVDFPSSVEELMNCFSNFDFTVEVHRLHPLVGVMVANRNRIDH
;
A
#
# COMPACT_ATOMS: atom_id res chain seq x y z
N MET A 1 16.17 -28.50 -45.42
CA MET A 1 15.41 -28.61 -44.15
C MET A 1 14.07 -27.96 -44.40
N THR A 2 13.05 -28.76 -44.66
CA THR A 2 11.73 -28.34 -45.16
C THR A 2 10.96 -27.74 -43.98
N LEU A 3 10.71 -26.43 -44.01
CA LEU A 3 9.78 -25.73 -43.11
C LEU A 3 8.36 -26.22 -43.46
N ARG A 4 7.63 -26.75 -42.48
CA ARG A 4 6.22 -27.09 -42.56
C ARG A 4 5.44 -25.81 -42.94
N GLY A 5 4.63 -25.90 -44.04
CA GLY A 5 4.01 -24.79 -44.72
C GLY A 5 2.96 -24.06 -43.89
N GLY A 6 3.39 -23.04 -43.11
CA GLY A 6 2.54 -22.02 -42.55
C GLY A 6 2.77 -20.69 -43.27
N GLU A 7 1.77 -19.86 -43.35
CA GLU A 7 1.87 -18.49 -43.89
C GLU A 7 2.87 -17.67 -43.08
N VAL A 8 3.87 -17.11 -43.74
CA VAL A 8 4.88 -16.26 -43.06
C VAL A 8 4.52 -14.79 -43.29
N LEU A 9 4.32 -14.04 -42.23
CA LEU A 9 3.81 -12.68 -42.25
C LEU A 9 4.90 -11.66 -41.85
N LYS A 10 4.92 -10.52 -42.52
CA LYS A 10 5.70 -9.36 -42.06
C LYS A 10 5.10 -8.79 -40.78
N ILE A 11 5.94 -8.13 -39.97
CA ILE A 11 5.55 -7.58 -38.65
C ILE A 11 4.27 -6.75 -38.69
N GLY A 12 4.03 -5.94 -39.74
CA GLY A 12 2.83 -5.12 -39.87
C GLY A 12 1.57 -5.92 -40.13
N GLU A 13 1.67 -7.02 -40.89
CA GLU A 13 0.56 -7.96 -41.20
C GLU A 13 0.24 -8.79 -39.95
N PHE A 14 1.28 -9.28 -39.28
CA PHE A 14 1.16 -10.02 -38.02
C PHE A 14 0.52 -9.17 -36.92
N ALA A 15 0.94 -7.91 -36.78
CA ALA A 15 0.36 -6.94 -35.83
C ALA A 15 -1.14 -6.74 -36.11
N ARG A 16 -1.53 -6.56 -37.36
CA ARG A 16 -2.93 -6.36 -37.78
C ARG A 16 -3.79 -7.60 -37.50
N LYS A 17 -3.29 -8.78 -37.86
CA LYS A 17 -4.01 -10.06 -37.65
C LYS A 17 -4.14 -10.40 -36.16
N SER A 18 -3.15 -10.05 -35.35
CA SER A 18 -3.11 -10.33 -33.89
C SER A 18 -3.77 -9.27 -33.00
N GLY A 19 -4.15 -8.13 -33.57
CA GLY A 19 -4.78 -7.03 -32.81
C GLY A 19 -3.84 -6.27 -31.86
N ILE A 20 -2.51 -6.42 -32.02
CA ILE A 20 -1.51 -5.68 -31.22
C ILE A 20 -0.71 -4.71 -32.09
N THR A 21 0.00 -3.77 -31.45
CA THR A 21 0.78 -2.78 -32.21
C THR A 21 2.14 -3.33 -32.63
N VAL A 22 2.68 -2.82 -33.73
CA VAL A 22 4.06 -3.10 -34.17
C VAL A 22 5.05 -2.72 -33.06
N LYS A 23 4.80 -1.62 -32.32
CA LYS A 23 5.63 -1.18 -31.20
C LYS A 23 5.67 -2.25 -30.10
N THR A 24 4.56 -2.89 -29.79
CA THR A 24 4.48 -3.99 -28.82
C THR A 24 5.30 -5.19 -29.27
N LEU A 25 5.20 -5.59 -30.54
CA LEU A 25 5.98 -6.70 -31.09
C LEU A 25 7.49 -6.43 -31.06
N LEU A 26 7.89 -5.21 -31.41
CA LEU A 26 9.30 -4.79 -31.30
C LEU A 26 9.81 -4.80 -29.86
N HIS A 27 8.96 -4.42 -28.93
CA HIS A 27 9.29 -4.49 -27.51
C HIS A 27 9.44 -5.94 -27.04
N TYR A 28 8.53 -6.83 -27.43
CA TYR A 28 8.59 -8.26 -27.09
C TYR A 28 9.82 -8.94 -27.68
N ASP A 29 10.20 -8.60 -28.93
CA ASP A 29 11.46 -9.07 -29.52
C ASP A 29 12.67 -8.57 -28.73
N LYS A 30 12.70 -7.27 -28.37
CA LYS A 30 13.80 -6.66 -27.60
C LYS A 30 14.04 -7.32 -26.24
N ILE A 31 12.95 -7.67 -25.52
CA ILE A 31 13.05 -8.31 -24.19
C ILE A 31 13.13 -9.85 -24.26
N GLY A 32 13.16 -10.43 -25.48
CA GLY A 32 13.24 -11.88 -25.68
C GLY A 32 11.97 -12.65 -25.34
N LEU A 33 10.81 -11.98 -25.25
CA LEU A 33 9.53 -12.59 -24.91
C LEU A 33 8.84 -13.24 -26.13
N LEU A 34 8.87 -12.56 -27.27
CA LEU A 34 8.41 -13.09 -28.56
C LEU A 34 9.35 -12.64 -29.68
N GLN A 35 10.21 -13.53 -30.10
CA GLN A 35 11.14 -13.30 -31.21
C GLN A 35 10.53 -13.73 -32.53
N PRO A 36 10.82 -13.04 -33.65
CA PRO A 36 10.37 -13.47 -34.98
C PRO A 36 10.98 -14.82 -35.36
N SER A 37 10.20 -15.69 -35.97
CA SER A 37 10.64 -17.01 -36.43
C SER A 37 11.77 -16.95 -37.45
N SER A 38 11.83 -15.86 -38.23
CA SER A 38 12.92 -15.61 -39.19
C SER A 38 13.06 -14.13 -39.53
N LYS A 39 14.12 -13.79 -40.28
CA LYS A 39 14.30 -12.48 -40.89
C LYS A 39 14.64 -12.63 -42.36
N THR A 40 14.17 -11.71 -43.19
CA THR A 40 14.61 -11.64 -44.60
C THR A 40 16.09 -11.25 -44.69
N GLU A 41 16.71 -11.44 -45.87
CA GLU A 41 18.08 -10.97 -46.16
C GLU A 41 18.23 -9.46 -45.92
N ALA A 42 17.17 -8.68 -46.10
CA ALA A 42 17.11 -7.25 -45.82
C ALA A 42 16.84 -6.93 -44.32
N GLY A 43 16.79 -7.94 -43.44
CA GLY A 43 16.62 -7.77 -41.97
C GLY A 43 15.18 -7.59 -41.50
N TYR A 44 14.16 -7.70 -42.39
CA TYR A 44 12.76 -7.59 -41.96
C TYR A 44 12.32 -8.82 -41.18
N ARG A 45 11.61 -8.57 -40.06
CA ARG A 45 11.05 -9.59 -39.16
C ARG A 45 9.90 -10.33 -39.78
N LEU A 46 9.93 -11.66 -39.72
CA LEU A 46 8.94 -12.56 -40.21
C LEU A 46 8.39 -13.47 -39.11
N TYR A 47 7.06 -13.59 -39.03
CA TYR A 47 6.34 -14.33 -37.99
C TYR A 47 5.51 -15.45 -38.68
N CYS A 48 5.39 -16.60 -38.04
CA CYS A 48 4.62 -17.73 -38.50
C CYS A 48 3.45 -18.07 -37.57
N ASP A 49 2.68 -19.10 -37.87
CA ASP A 49 1.52 -19.52 -37.05
C ASP A 49 1.91 -19.91 -35.61
N GLU A 50 3.08 -20.46 -35.41
CA GLU A 50 3.58 -20.80 -34.09
C GLU A 50 3.82 -19.53 -33.20
N ASP A 51 4.16 -18.42 -33.83
CA ASP A 51 4.30 -17.14 -33.15
C ASP A 51 2.94 -16.55 -32.71
N PHE A 52 1.84 -16.86 -33.44
CA PHE A 52 0.47 -16.54 -32.98
C PHE A 52 0.13 -17.30 -31.70
N ILE A 53 0.47 -18.60 -31.62
CA ILE A 53 0.20 -19.42 -30.44
C ILE A 53 0.98 -18.85 -29.24
N LYS A 54 2.25 -18.53 -29.42
CA LYS A 54 3.05 -17.90 -28.37
C LYS A 54 2.51 -16.54 -27.94
N LEU A 55 2.10 -15.72 -28.89
CA LEU A 55 1.49 -14.43 -28.62
C LEU A 55 0.18 -14.59 -27.84
N GLN A 56 -0.65 -15.56 -28.18
CA GLN A 56 -1.89 -15.85 -27.47
C GLN A 56 -1.62 -16.28 -26.03
N GLN A 57 -0.59 -17.12 -25.80
CA GLN A 57 -0.14 -17.48 -24.44
C GLN A 57 0.28 -16.23 -23.65
N ILE A 58 1.13 -15.37 -24.24
CA ILE A 58 1.58 -14.13 -23.63
C ILE A 58 0.39 -13.22 -23.27
N THR A 59 -0.54 -13.03 -24.20
CA THR A 59 -1.69 -12.14 -23.98
C THR A 59 -2.65 -12.70 -22.94
N THR A 60 -2.86 -14.01 -22.88
CA THR A 60 -3.68 -14.67 -21.86
C THR A 60 -3.05 -14.55 -20.48
N LEU A 61 -1.75 -14.83 -20.35
CA LEU A 61 -1.03 -14.70 -19.09
C LEU A 61 -0.99 -13.23 -18.61
N LYS A 62 -0.83 -12.29 -19.54
CA LYS A 62 -0.94 -10.86 -19.24
C LYS A 62 -2.34 -10.44 -18.77
N PHE A 63 -3.38 -11.00 -19.40
CA PHE A 63 -4.77 -10.71 -19.01
C PHE A 63 -5.08 -11.14 -17.58
N ILE A 64 -4.51 -12.25 -17.11
CA ILE A 64 -4.63 -12.67 -15.70
C ILE A 64 -3.69 -11.93 -14.75
N GLY A 65 -2.90 -10.95 -15.25
CA GLY A 65 -2.14 -10.00 -14.43
C GLY A 65 -0.66 -10.30 -14.23
N LEU A 66 -0.08 -11.30 -14.94
CA LEU A 66 1.36 -11.54 -14.87
C LEU A 66 2.15 -10.40 -15.53
N SER A 67 3.29 -10.07 -14.95
CA SER A 67 4.28 -9.17 -15.55
C SER A 67 4.97 -9.84 -16.75
N LEU A 68 5.51 -9.05 -17.68
CA LEU A 68 6.23 -9.58 -18.84
C LEU A 68 7.46 -10.42 -18.46
N GLU A 69 8.07 -10.11 -17.32
CA GLU A 69 9.21 -10.88 -16.80
C GLU A 69 8.79 -12.26 -16.28
N GLU A 70 7.70 -12.35 -15.50
CA GLU A 70 7.13 -13.61 -15.04
C GLU A 70 6.66 -14.48 -16.22
N ILE A 71 6.04 -13.88 -17.24
CA ILE A 71 5.63 -14.58 -18.46
C ILE A 71 6.85 -15.11 -19.20
N ARG A 72 7.94 -14.33 -19.29
CA ARG A 72 9.19 -14.78 -19.93
C ARG A 72 9.81 -15.96 -19.22
N GLN A 73 9.84 -15.93 -17.89
CA GLN A 73 10.34 -17.04 -17.07
C GLN A 73 9.50 -18.30 -17.28
N LEU A 74 8.18 -18.20 -17.26
CA LEU A 74 7.26 -19.31 -17.48
C LEU A 74 7.44 -19.98 -18.83
N ILE A 75 7.59 -19.18 -19.89
CA ILE A 75 7.73 -19.70 -21.26
C ILE A 75 9.11 -20.37 -21.42
N ASN A 76 10.16 -19.86 -20.78
CA ASN A 76 11.51 -20.36 -20.91
C ASN A 76 11.83 -21.55 -19.99
N GLU A 77 11.24 -21.64 -18.79
CA GLU A 77 11.55 -22.65 -17.76
C GLU A 77 10.74 -23.95 -17.87
N LYS A 78 10.08 -24.22 -19.03
CA LYS A 78 9.30 -25.44 -19.27
C LYS A 78 8.35 -25.83 -18.11
N GLY A 79 7.76 -24.83 -17.46
CA GLY A 79 6.63 -25.07 -16.56
C GLY A 79 6.95 -25.52 -15.12
N GLN A 80 8.19 -25.48 -14.67
CA GLN A 80 8.57 -25.97 -13.32
C GLN A 80 7.98 -25.19 -12.16
N ASN A 81 7.27 -24.05 -12.40
CA ASN A 81 6.67 -23.21 -11.36
C ASN A 81 5.24 -22.72 -11.67
N ILE A 82 4.56 -23.34 -12.63
CA ILE A 82 3.22 -22.90 -13.09
C ILE A 82 2.21 -22.90 -11.93
N GLU A 83 2.24 -23.94 -11.09
CA GLU A 83 1.27 -24.11 -10.01
C GLU A 83 1.35 -23.00 -8.95
N SER A 84 2.57 -22.63 -8.55
CA SER A 84 2.80 -21.53 -7.62
C SER A 84 2.38 -20.17 -8.21
N ILE A 85 2.67 -19.93 -9.48
CA ILE A 85 2.33 -18.68 -10.17
C ILE A 85 0.80 -18.56 -10.36
N ILE A 86 0.13 -19.65 -10.77
CA ILE A 86 -1.34 -19.68 -10.87
C ILE A 86 -1.97 -19.44 -9.50
N SER A 87 -1.45 -20.04 -8.43
CA SER A 87 -1.94 -19.85 -7.06
C SER A 87 -1.79 -18.40 -6.60
N ILE A 88 -0.64 -17.78 -6.85
CA ILE A 88 -0.38 -16.35 -6.54
C ILE A 88 -1.34 -15.45 -7.31
N GLN A 89 -1.55 -15.71 -8.62
CA GLN A 89 -2.45 -14.90 -9.45
C GLN A 89 -3.92 -15.11 -9.10
N ALA A 90 -4.34 -16.33 -8.78
CA ALA A 90 -5.68 -16.60 -8.30
C ALA A 90 -5.98 -15.82 -7.02
N LYS A 91 -5.03 -15.81 -6.08
CA LYS A 91 -5.13 -15.03 -4.85
C LYS A 91 -5.20 -13.51 -5.11
N ALA A 92 -4.36 -13.00 -6.02
CA ALA A 92 -4.38 -11.59 -6.40
C ALA A 92 -5.70 -11.16 -7.09
N LEU A 93 -6.27 -12.05 -7.92
CA LEU A 93 -7.56 -11.82 -8.57
C LEU A 93 -8.73 -11.87 -7.55
N GLU A 94 -8.68 -12.75 -6.57
CA GLU A 94 -9.68 -12.81 -5.50
C GLU A 94 -9.63 -11.55 -4.61
N GLU A 95 -8.44 -11.06 -4.30
CA GLU A 95 -8.26 -9.77 -3.61
C GLU A 95 -8.82 -8.60 -4.44
N LYS A 96 -8.55 -8.58 -5.75
CA LYS A 96 -9.10 -7.58 -6.68
C LYS A 96 -10.62 -7.64 -6.77
N LYS A 97 -11.19 -8.85 -6.79
CA LYS A 97 -12.65 -9.07 -6.76
C LYS A 97 -13.25 -8.50 -5.48
N LYS A 98 -12.68 -8.83 -4.30
CA LYS A 98 -13.12 -8.30 -3.01
C LYS A 98 -13.08 -6.77 -2.98
N HIS A 99 -12.03 -6.17 -3.57
CA HIS A 99 -11.93 -4.73 -3.70
C HIS A 99 -13.07 -4.15 -4.58
N ILE A 100 -13.32 -4.73 -5.76
CA ILE A 100 -14.41 -4.30 -6.65
C ILE A 100 -15.78 -4.42 -5.95
N GLU A 101 -16.01 -5.47 -5.19
CA GLU A 101 -17.23 -5.67 -4.39
C GLU A 101 -17.40 -4.56 -3.33
N THR A 102 -16.31 -4.12 -2.71
CA THR A 102 -16.31 -2.98 -1.78
C THR A 102 -16.70 -1.68 -2.48
N VAL A 103 -16.16 -1.41 -3.69
CA VAL A 103 -16.53 -0.26 -4.51
C VAL A 103 -18.02 -0.29 -4.85
N ILE A 104 -18.50 -1.43 -5.33
CA ILE A 104 -19.92 -1.61 -5.71
C ILE A 104 -20.82 -1.35 -4.51
N THR A 105 -20.46 -1.86 -3.34
CA THR A 105 -21.20 -1.65 -2.09
C THR A 105 -21.27 -0.17 -1.71
N ALA A 106 -20.14 0.53 -1.82
CA ALA A 106 -20.06 1.97 -1.54
C ALA A 106 -20.90 2.80 -2.53
N LEU A 107 -20.84 2.46 -3.84
CA LEU A 107 -21.64 3.12 -4.86
C LEU A 107 -23.15 2.87 -4.67
N ASN A 108 -23.54 1.64 -4.34
CA ASN A 108 -24.95 1.31 -4.04
C ASN A 108 -25.48 2.05 -2.79
N LYS A 109 -24.62 2.27 -1.79
CA LYS A 109 -24.97 3.08 -0.62
C LYS A 109 -25.15 4.55 -0.99
N ALA A 110 -24.27 5.09 -1.84
CA ALA A 110 -24.38 6.45 -2.35
C ALA A 110 -25.66 6.64 -3.18
N GLU A 111 -25.99 5.69 -4.06
CA GLU A 111 -27.23 5.70 -4.85
C GLU A 111 -28.48 5.73 -3.98
N LYS A 112 -28.55 4.90 -2.93
CA LYS A 112 -29.67 4.91 -1.97
C LYS A 112 -29.80 6.24 -1.22
N GLN A 113 -28.68 6.89 -0.90
CA GLN A 113 -28.70 8.21 -0.26
C GLN A 113 -29.27 9.28 -1.19
N ILE A 114 -28.90 9.27 -2.48
CA ILE A 114 -29.43 10.16 -3.51
C ILE A 114 -30.94 9.95 -3.68
N GLN A 115 -31.41 8.70 -3.75
CA GLN A 115 -32.82 8.34 -3.88
C GLN A 115 -33.68 8.82 -2.69
N ASN A 116 -33.09 8.92 -1.51
CA ASN A 116 -33.75 9.39 -0.28
C ASN A 116 -33.67 10.91 -0.10
N ASN A 117 -33.46 11.69 -1.16
CA ASN A 117 -33.35 13.16 -1.16
C ASN A 117 -32.25 13.73 -0.23
N SER A 118 -31.26 12.93 0.13
CA SER A 118 -30.08 13.43 0.82
C SER A 118 -29.06 13.93 -0.21
N PHE A 119 -28.67 15.19 -0.10
CA PHE A 119 -27.65 15.78 -0.98
C PHE A 119 -26.34 15.00 -0.79
N LEU A 120 -25.89 14.28 -1.80
CA LEU A 120 -24.53 13.72 -1.84
C LEU A 120 -23.64 14.75 -2.52
N GLU A 121 -22.68 15.29 -1.80
CA GLU A 121 -21.69 16.15 -2.44
C GLU A 121 -20.86 15.32 -3.43
N ILE A 122 -20.65 15.85 -4.63
CA ILE A 122 -19.80 15.22 -5.66
C ILE A 122 -18.41 14.85 -5.09
N GLN A 123 -17.93 15.64 -4.12
CA GLN A 123 -16.67 15.38 -3.43
C GLN A 123 -16.68 14.06 -2.66
N GLN A 124 -17.77 13.69 -2.01
CA GLN A 124 -17.91 12.40 -1.30
C GLN A 124 -17.85 11.21 -2.28
N LEU A 125 -18.46 11.34 -3.46
CA LEU A 125 -18.38 10.33 -4.51
C LEU A 125 -16.94 10.20 -5.07
N ILE A 126 -16.28 11.32 -5.31
CA ILE A 126 -14.89 11.38 -5.76
C ILE A 126 -13.97 10.73 -4.72
N ASP A 127 -14.21 11.00 -3.44
CA ASP A 127 -13.41 10.43 -2.35
C ASP A 127 -13.61 8.92 -2.25
N ILE A 128 -14.83 8.40 -2.37
CA ILE A 128 -15.11 6.96 -2.44
C ILE A 128 -14.36 6.31 -3.60
N ILE A 129 -14.40 6.89 -4.80
CA ILE A 129 -13.71 6.37 -5.99
C ILE A 129 -12.18 6.45 -5.85
N LYS A 130 -11.67 7.56 -5.31
CA LYS A 130 -10.22 7.72 -5.07
C LYS A 130 -9.70 6.69 -4.09
N ILE A 131 -10.37 6.48 -2.96
CA ILE A 131 -9.94 5.56 -1.91
C ILE A 131 -9.84 4.14 -2.42
N THR A 132 -10.87 3.67 -3.13
CA THR A 132 -10.88 2.33 -3.72
C THR A 132 -9.75 2.11 -4.72
N ASN A 133 -9.35 3.12 -5.46
CA ASN A 133 -8.17 3.08 -6.33
C ASN A 133 -6.85 3.15 -5.55
N MET A 134 -6.84 3.81 -4.39
CA MET A 134 -5.64 4.07 -3.61
C MET A 134 -5.21 2.91 -2.75
N GLU A 135 -6.12 2.23 -2.06
CA GLU A 135 -5.79 1.02 -1.28
C GLU A 135 -5.11 -0.04 -2.16
N THR A 136 -5.65 -0.25 -3.38
CA THR A 136 -5.06 -1.19 -4.33
C THR A 136 -3.68 -0.73 -4.81
N ARG A 137 -3.50 0.56 -5.10
CA ARG A 137 -2.22 1.13 -5.54
C ARG A 137 -1.21 1.20 -4.39
N ALA A 138 -1.64 1.56 -3.19
CA ALA A 138 -0.80 1.57 -2.00
C ALA A 138 -0.27 0.16 -1.69
N LYS A 139 -1.14 -0.84 -1.65
CA LYS A 139 -0.75 -2.24 -1.43
C LYS A 139 0.24 -2.74 -2.48
N GLN A 140 0.00 -2.47 -3.77
CA GLN A 140 0.91 -2.85 -4.85
C GLN A 140 2.25 -2.13 -4.75
N ARG A 141 2.25 -0.82 -4.46
CA ARG A 141 3.45 0.00 -4.30
C ARG A 141 4.28 -0.47 -3.11
N PHE A 142 3.67 -0.74 -1.97
CA PHE A 142 4.37 -1.21 -0.77
C PHE A 142 4.89 -2.65 -0.93
N ASN A 143 4.17 -3.53 -1.61
CA ASN A 143 4.66 -4.87 -1.93
C ASN A 143 5.88 -4.84 -2.88
N GLN A 144 5.94 -3.89 -3.81
CA GLN A 144 7.10 -3.68 -4.69
C GLN A 144 8.24 -2.96 -3.99
N ALA A 145 7.94 -2.06 -3.07
CA ALA A 145 8.92 -1.24 -2.37
C ALA A 145 9.57 -1.95 -1.18
N SER A 146 9.04 -3.08 -0.71
CA SER A 146 9.62 -3.82 0.42
C SER A 146 11.11 -4.15 0.23
N ASN A 147 11.56 -4.29 -1.02
CA ASN A 147 12.95 -4.54 -1.38
C ASN A 147 13.79 -3.28 -1.69
N GLN A 148 13.18 -2.09 -1.78
CA GLN A 148 13.83 -0.85 -2.27
C GLN A 148 13.61 0.38 -1.38
N TYR A 149 13.12 0.21 -0.16
CA TYR A 149 12.73 1.31 0.74
C TYR A 149 13.91 2.10 1.35
N LEU A 150 14.93 2.41 0.54
CA LEU A 150 16.15 3.11 0.96
C LEU A 150 16.39 4.32 0.06
N THR A 151 15.69 5.43 0.26
CA THR A 151 16.10 6.72 -0.32
C THR A 151 15.54 7.93 0.47
N ASP A 152 15.67 9.10 -0.02
CA ASP A 152 15.65 10.46 0.56
C ASP A 152 14.64 10.76 1.69
N SER A 153 13.45 10.13 1.69
CA SER A 153 12.47 10.27 2.77
C SER A 153 12.86 9.54 4.09
N TYR A 154 13.92 8.73 4.07
CA TYR A 154 14.37 7.95 5.23
C TYR A 154 14.79 8.84 6.40
N TYR A 155 15.39 9.99 6.12
CA TYR A 155 15.80 10.92 7.16
C TYR A 155 14.61 11.38 8.03
N TRP A 156 13.53 11.88 7.41
CA TRP A 156 12.39 12.40 8.15
C TRP A 156 11.59 11.29 8.83
N ARG A 157 11.47 10.13 8.22
CA ARG A 157 10.88 8.93 8.87
C ARG A 157 11.65 8.50 10.11
N SER A 158 12.98 8.57 10.07
CA SER A 158 13.82 8.28 11.22
C SER A 158 13.65 9.34 12.30
N LYS A 159 13.63 10.62 11.93
CA LYS A 159 13.45 11.73 12.88
C LYS A 159 12.07 11.71 13.55
N THR A 160 11.02 11.43 12.81
CA THR A 160 9.69 11.25 13.41
C THR A 160 9.65 10.02 14.31
N ALA A 161 10.26 8.89 13.91
CA ALA A 161 10.34 7.69 14.74
C ALA A 161 11.08 7.93 16.07
N GLU A 162 12.23 8.60 16.02
CA GLU A 162 12.99 9.00 17.21
C GLU A 162 12.11 9.82 18.17
N LEU A 163 11.43 10.85 17.64
CA LEU A 163 10.57 11.71 18.44
C LEU A 163 9.31 11.00 18.95
N ILE A 164 8.69 10.11 18.15
CA ILE A 164 7.59 9.24 18.62
C ILE A 164 8.05 8.40 19.81
N ASN A 165 9.21 7.75 19.71
CA ASN A 165 9.76 6.90 20.77
C ASN A 165 10.05 7.67 22.06
N GLU A 166 10.38 8.96 21.96
CA GLU A 166 10.55 9.85 23.11
C GLU A 166 9.19 10.25 23.70
N LEU A 167 8.27 10.74 22.87
CA LEU A 167 6.99 11.31 23.28
C LEU A 167 6.00 10.28 23.81
N ILE A 168 6.04 9.03 23.27
CA ILE A 168 5.15 7.96 23.72
C ILE A 168 5.46 7.51 25.16
N LYS A 169 6.67 7.79 25.69
CA LYS A 169 7.10 7.44 27.04
C LYS A 169 6.76 5.99 27.40
N PRO A 170 7.32 5.00 26.69
CA PRO A 170 6.97 3.60 26.87
C PRO A 170 7.42 3.06 28.22
N ASN A 171 6.63 2.16 28.83
CA ASN A 171 6.99 1.45 30.05
C ASN A 171 6.67 -0.04 29.94
N ILE A 172 7.21 -0.84 30.86
CA ILE A 172 7.16 -2.32 30.83
C ILE A 172 5.73 -2.91 30.91
N ASN A 173 4.74 -2.15 31.33
CA ASN A 173 3.36 -2.59 31.42
C ASN A 173 2.55 -2.22 30.16
N ASP A 174 3.11 -1.44 29.27
CA ASP A 174 2.40 -0.96 28.07
C ASP A 174 2.19 -2.06 27.05
N VAL A 175 1.05 -2.00 26.41
CA VAL A 175 0.76 -2.67 25.14
C VAL A 175 0.68 -1.61 24.06
N VAL A 176 1.61 -1.63 23.11
CA VAL A 176 1.73 -0.63 22.05
C VAL A 176 1.25 -1.20 20.73
N LEU A 177 0.37 -0.49 20.05
CA LEU A 177 -0.08 -0.79 18.68
C LEU A 177 0.56 0.19 17.69
N ASP A 178 1.23 -0.33 16.66
CA ASP A 178 1.79 0.44 15.54
C ASP A 178 0.94 0.19 14.29
N LEU A 179 0.26 1.23 13.81
CA LEU A 179 -0.56 1.18 12.61
C LEU A 179 0.20 1.74 11.40
N GLY A 180 0.44 0.88 10.41
CA GLY A 180 1.37 1.13 9.31
C GLY A 180 2.80 0.79 9.71
N CYS A 181 3.01 -0.35 10.39
CA CYS A 181 4.29 -0.72 10.98
C CYS A 181 5.41 -1.01 9.97
N GLY A 182 5.08 -1.16 8.68
CA GLY A 182 6.02 -1.45 7.61
C GLY A 182 6.88 -2.67 7.93
N THR A 183 8.20 -2.53 7.82
CA THR A 183 9.19 -3.60 8.09
C THR A 183 9.44 -3.86 9.58
N GLY A 184 8.66 -3.26 10.47
CA GLY A 184 8.70 -3.50 11.91
C GLY A 184 9.83 -2.81 12.67
N LYS A 185 10.62 -1.94 12.04
CA LYS A 185 11.79 -1.33 12.67
C LYS A 185 11.45 -0.61 13.98
N GLN A 186 10.38 0.21 13.99
CA GLN A 186 10.00 0.99 15.16
C GLN A 186 9.44 0.12 16.28
N ILE A 187 8.60 -0.88 15.97
CA ILE A 187 8.07 -1.77 17.00
C ILE A 187 9.15 -2.69 17.61
N ILE A 188 10.19 -3.05 16.83
CA ILE A 188 11.37 -3.77 17.32
C ILE A 188 12.10 -2.95 18.41
N GLU A 189 12.28 -1.66 18.19
CA GLU A 189 12.90 -0.77 19.17
C GLU A 189 12.02 -0.62 20.43
N LEU A 190 10.71 -0.43 20.26
CA LEU A 190 9.76 -0.28 21.36
C LEU A 190 9.56 -1.58 22.16
N SER A 191 9.60 -2.74 21.53
CA SER A 191 9.38 -4.03 22.18
C SER A 191 10.30 -4.28 23.38
N ARG A 192 11.48 -3.68 23.36
CA ARG A 192 12.47 -3.79 24.45
C ARG A 192 12.07 -3.03 25.73
N LYS A 193 11.04 -2.16 25.64
CA LYS A 193 10.60 -1.27 26.73
C LYS A 193 9.16 -1.50 27.16
N VAL A 194 8.44 -2.40 26.49
CA VAL A 194 7.00 -2.61 26.68
C VAL A 194 6.67 -4.08 26.94
N LYS A 195 5.48 -4.35 27.46
CA LYS A 195 4.97 -5.70 27.68
C LYS A 195 4.74 -6.43 26.37
N LEU A 196 4.12 -5.76 25.40
CA LEU A 196 3.75 -6.29 24.11
C LEU A 196 3.76 -5.18 23.06
N ALA A 197 4.33 -5.43 21.90
CA ALA A 197 4.22 -4.57 20.74
C ALA A 197 3.40 -5.29 19.66
N ILE A 198 2.47 -4.59 19.05
CA ILE A 198 1.59 -5.12 18.01
C ILE A 198 1.78 -4.27 16.76
N GLY A 199 2.15 -4.90 15.64
CA GLY A 199 2.30 -4.23 14.35
C GLY A 199 1.18 -4.63 13.39
N VAL A 200 0.58 -3.65 12.74
CA VAL A 200 -0.40 -3.83 11.68
C VAL A 200 0.05 -3.10 10.43
N ASP A 201 0.02 -3.79 9.29
CA ASP A 201 0.29 -3.18 7.98
C ASP A 201 -0.61 -3.79 6.91
N ILE A 202 -0.96 -3.02 5.90
CA ILE A 202 -1.77 -3.46 4.78
C ILE A 202 -1.00 -4.37 3.82
N SER A 203 0.32 -4.27 3.80
CA SER A 203 1.22 -4.96 2.88
C SER A 203 1.69 -6.30 3.42
N ASP A 204 1.32 -7.39 2.74
CA ASP A 204 1.83 -8.74 3.03
C ASP A 204 3.36 -8.80 2.93
N GLY A 205 3.95 -8.02 1.99
CA GLY A 205 5.40 -7.93 1.80
C GLY A 205 6.09 -7.28 2.99
N MET A 206 5.52 -6.19 3.52
CA MET A 206 6.03 -5.52 4.72
C MET A 206 5.95 -6.43 5.94
N ILE A 207 4.81 -7.10 6.15
CA ILE A 207 4.64 -8.04 7.27
C ILE A 207 5.60 -9.22 7.19
N ARG A 208 5.88 -9.76 6.00
CA ARG A 208 6.91 -10.81 5.84
C ARG A 208 8.29 -10.30 6.24
N GLN A 209 8.68 -9.13 5.73
CA GLN A 209 9.97 -8.54 6.07
C GLN A 209 10.07 -8.22 7.57
N ALA A 210 8.99 -7.73 8.18
CA ALA A 210 8.93 -7.48 9.63
C ALA A 210 9.13 -8.77 10.43
N LYS A 211 8.53 -9.90 10.01
CA LYS A 211 8.73 -11.21 10.65
C LYS A 211 10.20 -11.64 10.60
N GLU A 212 10.82 -11.55 9.42
CA GLU A 212 12.25 -11.87 9.25
C GLU A 212 13.14 -10.99 10.16
N ASN A 213 12.86 -9.69 10.22
CA ASN A 213 13.61 -8.77 11.08
C ASN A 213 13.46 -9.11 12.58
N ILE A 214 12.25 -9.46 13.03
CA ILE A 214 11.95 -9.85 14.42
C ILE A 214 12.65 -11.17 14.78
N GLU A 215 12.62 -12.16 13.88
CA GLU A 215 13.29 -13.45 14.07
C GLU A 215 14.81 -13.27 14.19
N ASN A 216 15.41 -12.43 13.33
CA ASN A 216 16.84 -12.11 13.36
C ASN A 216 17.27 -11.46 14.69
N GLU A 217 16.41 -10.60 15.26
CA GLU A 217 16.64 -9.93 16.54
C GLU A 217 16.26 -10.80 17.77
N ARG A 218 15.67 -12.01 17.53
CA ARG A 218 15.22 -12.96 18.59
C ARG A 218 14.25 -12.35 19.59
N ILE A 219 13.29 -11.55 19.11
CA ILE A 219 12.30 -10.86 19.94
C ILE A 219 11.03 -11.73 20.00
N HIS A 220 10.43 -11.85 21.19
CA HIS A 220 9.30 -12.76 21.43
C HIS A 220 8.00 -12.06 21.86
N ASN A 221 8.05 -10.76 22.14
CA ASN A 221 6.90 -9.97 22.58
C ASN A 221 6.38 -9.03 21.47
N ILE A 222 6.41 -9.49 20.21
CA ILE A 222 5.83 -8.78 19.07
C ILE A 222 4.82 -9.67 18.38
N GLU A 223 3.63 -9.13 18.10
CA GLU A 223 2.61 -9.73 17.26
C GLU A 223 2.43 -8.91 15.98
N LEU A 224 2.27 -9.58 14.83
CA LEU A 224 2.09 -8.93 13.53
C LEU A 224 0.82 -9.37 12.85
N TYR A 225 0.06 -8.43 12.31
CA TYR A 225 -1.18 -8.67 11.61
C TYR A 225 -1.26 -7.90 10.29
N ILE A 226 -1.97 -8.46 9.32
CA ILE A 226 -2.35 -7.76 8.10
C ILE A 226 -3.67 -7.06 8.38
N GLY A 227 -3.74 -5.75 8.13
CA GLY A 227 -4.92 -4.94 8.35
C GLY A 227 -4.78 -3.52 7.83
N THR A 228 -5.85 -2.75 7.92
CA THR A 228 -5.90 -1.32 7.55
C THR A 228 -6.13 -0.46 8.79
N PHE A 229 -6.16 0.86 8.62
CA PHE A 229 -6.53 1.77 9.71
C PHE A 229 -7.99 1.60 10.13
N GLU A 230 -8.88 1.28 9.19
CA GLU A 230 -10.31 1.06 9.45
C GLU A 230 -10.61 -0.33 9.99
N GLU A 231 -9.83 -1.33 9.55
CA GLU A 231 -9.97 -2.73 9.95
C GLU A 231 -8.62 -3.29 10.42
N PRO A 232 -8.05 -2.79 11.53
CA PRO A 232 -6.75 -3.25 12.02
C PRO A 232 -6.82 -4.67 12.60
N ASN A 233 -8.00 -5.22 12.74
CA ASN A 233 -8.28 -6.44 13.49
C ASN A 233 -9.05 -7.50 12.69
N LEU A 234 -8.84 -7.61 11.38
CA LEU A 234 -9.58 -8.53 10.49
C LEU A 234 -9.76 -9.97 11.04
N ASN A 235 -8.84 -10.46 11.89
CA ASN A 235 -8.89 -11.82 12.44
C ASN A 235 -8.58 -11.90 13.94
N VAL A 236 -8.47 -10.77 14.65
CA VAL A 236 -8.07 -10.73 16.08
C VAL A 236 -8.84 -9.64 16.81
N ASP A 237 -9.36 -9.98 17.99
CA ASP A 237 -10.00 -9.00 18.85
C ASP A 237 -8.94 -8.17 19.60
N LEU A 238 -8.49 -7.09 18.95
CA LEU A 238 -7.48 -6.18 19.51
C LEU A 238 -7.96 -5.48 20.79
N GLN A 239 -9.25 -5.32 21.01
CA GLN A 239 -9.79 -4.72 22.24
C GLN A 239 -9.43 -5.56 23.48
N LYS A 240 -9.37 -6.89 23.33
CA LYS A 240 -8.95 -7.79 24.42
C LYS A 240 -7.45 -7.69 24.77
N LYS A 241 -6.65 -7.03 23.93
CA LYS A 241 -5.22 -6.87 24.19
C LYS A 241 -4.91 -5.76 25.21
N CYS A 242 -5.90 -4.95 25.63
CA CYS A 242 -5.74 -3.83 26.54
C CYS A 242 -4.64 -2.84 26.06
N ILE A 243 -4.79 -2.36 24.83
CA ILE A 243 -3.84 -1.45 24.20
C ILE A 243 -3.80 -0.15 24.99
N THR A 244 -2.60 0.22 25.47
CA THR A 244 -2.40 1.44 26.26
C THR A 244 -1.90 2.60 25.42
N LYS A 245 -1.22 2.32 24.33
CA LYS A 245 -0.61 3.33 23.45
C LYS A 245 -0.72 2.93 21.99
N ILE A 246 -0.93 3.92 21.14
CA ILE A 246 -1.00 3.71 19.68
C ILE A 246 0.00 4.65 19.03
N ILE A 247 0.73 4.16 18.05
CA ILE A 247 1.62 4.94 17.21
C ILE A 247 1.29 4.75 15.73
N SER A 248 1.66 5.73 14.94
CA SER A 248 1.71 5.62 13.47
C SER A 248 2.81 6.52 12.94
N ASN A 249 3.64 6.02 12.03
CA ASN A 249 4.76 6.78 11.49
C ASN A 249 4.79 6.74 9.97
N TYR A 250 4.60 7.91 9.33
CA TYR A 250 4.61 8.06 7.87
C TYR A 250 3.63 7.10 7.14
N ALA A 251 2.41 6.98 7.67
CA ALA A 251 1.40 6.10 7.12
C ALA A 251 0.02 6.77 6.96
N LEU A 252 -0.34 7.69 7.87
CA LEU A 252 -1.67 8.29 7.89
C LEU A 252 -1.91 9.25 6.69
N HIS A 253 -0.86 9.87 6.14
CA HIS A 253 -0.95 10.75 4.97
C HIS A 253 -1.44 10.04 3.70
N HIS A 254 -1.44 8.73 3.67
CA HIS A 254 -2.06 7.97 2.58
C HIS A 254 -3.59 7.95 2.63
N LEU A 255 -4.20 8.39 3.73
CA LEU A 255 -5.64 8.50 3.89
C LEU A 255 -6.12 9.91 3.53
N THR A 256 -7.32 10.03 2.94
CA THR A 256 -7.99 11.33 2.80
C THR A 256 -8.50 11.84 4.15
N THR A 257 -8.83 13.12 4.27
CA THR A 257 -9.24 13.75 5.53
C THR A 257 -10.39 13.00 6.23
N ILE A 258 -11.41 12.58 5.48
CA ILE A 258 -12.56 11.82 6.02
C ILE A 258 -12.11 10.48 6.62
N TYR A 259 -11.17 9.81 5.97
CA TYR A 259 -10.66 8.51 6.43
C TYR A 259 -9.68 8.66 7.58
N LYS A 260 -8.95 9.76 7.68
CA LYS A 260 -8.14 10.07 8.87
C LYS A 260 -9.02 10.22 10.11
N GLN A 261 -10.15 10.90 9.99
CA GLN A 261 -11.10 11.02 11.08
C GLN A 261 -11.62 9.64 11.53
N LYS A 262 -12.04 8.78 10.58
CA LYS A 262 -12.45 7.40 10.87
C LYS A 262 -11.33 6.56 11.46
N ALA A 263 -10.10 6.71 10.96
CA ALA A 263 -8.92 6.01 11.47
C ALA A 263 -8.65 6.38 12.93
N ILE A 264 -8.70 7.67 13.26
CA ILE A 264 -8.52 8.15 14.64
C ILE A 264 -9.64 7.66 15.56
N GLU A 265 -10.90 7.73 15.10
CA GLU A 265 -12.04 7.15 15.81
C GLU A 265 -11.82 5.64 16.06
N LYS A 266 -11.36 4.92 15.05
CA LYS A 266 -11.08 3.48 15.18
C LYS A 266 -9.91 3.20 16.14
N MET A 267 -8.84 4.00 16.12
CA MET A 267 -7.74 3.91 17.07
C MET A 267 -8.26 4.04 18.51
N ILE A 268 -9.10 5.04 18.77
CA ILE A 268 -9.68 5.29 20.08
C ILE A 268 -10.55 4.12 20.52
N ASN A 269 -11.39 3.60 19.62
CA ASN A 269 -12.28 2.47 19.89
C ASN A 269 -11.52 1.17 20.14
N VAL A 270 -10.45 0.91 19.41
CA VAL A 270 -9.60 -0.30 19.59
C VAL A 270 -8.86 -0.26 20.92
N GLY A 271 -8.34 0.90 21.31
CA GLY A 271 -7.68 1.07 22.60
C GLY A 271 -8.65 1.05 23.78
N GLY A 272 -9.92 1.43 23.55
CA GLY A 272 -10.96 1.45 24.57
C GLY A 272 -10.57 2.26 25.82
N GLU A 273 -10.97 1.80 26.99
CA GLU A 273 -10.68 2.48 28.28
C GLU A 273 -9.19 2.41 28.65
N SER A 274 -8.47 1.41 28.15
CA SER A 274 -7.04 1.23 28.44
C SER A 274 -6.15 2.25 27.75
N LEU A 275 -6.65 2.90 26.68
CA LEU A 275 -5.87 3.81 25.84
C LEU A 275 -5.48 5.07 26.62
N GLN A 276 -4.20 5.35 26.68
CA GLN A 276 -3.63 6.52 27.36
C GLN A 276 -3.17 7.60 26.37
N SER A 277 -2.56 7.19 25.25
CA SER A 277 -2.03 8.13 24.25
C SER A 277 -1.98 7.56 22.85
N ILE A 278 -2.09 8.48 21.87
CA ILE A 278 -1.86 8.24 20.45
C ILE A 278 -0.76 9.19 20.00
N VAL A 279 0.28 8.68 19.31
CA VAL A 279 1.35 9.51 18.75
C VAL A 279 1.50 9.24 17.26
N ILE A 280 1.36 10.29 16.46
CA ILE A 280 1.38 10.23 15.00
C ILE A 280 2.51 11.11 14.48
N GLY A 281 3.53 10.52 13.87
CA GLY A 281 4.58 11.22 13.11
C GLY A 281 4.29 11.12 11.62
N ASP A 282 4.09 12.26 10.96
CA ASP A 282 3.64 12.21 9.56
C ASP A 282 3.93 13.49 8.78
N LEU A 283 3.65 13.43 7.48
CA LEU A 283 3.43 14.62 6.65
C LEU A 283 2.22 15.37 7.21
N MET A 284 2.47 16.55 7.76
CA MET A 284 1.44 17.47 8.25
C MET A 284 1.86 18.91 7.97
N PHE A 285 0.94 19.72 7.47
CA PHE A 285 1.26 21.05 6.99
C PHE A 285 1.10 22.09 8.10
N PHE A 286 2.22 22.69 8.51
CA PHE A 286 2.27 23.84 9.38
C PHE A 286 2.18 25.16 8.63
N GLN A 287 2.44 25.12 7.32
CA GLN A 287 2.45 26.25 6.40
C GLN A 287 1.90 25.82 5.04
N ASN A 288 1.67 26.77 4.12
CA ASN A 288 1.21 26.46 2.78
C ASN A 288 2.24 25.54 2.08
N PRO A 289 1.85 24.32 1.69
CA PRO A 289 2.77 23.37 1.05
C PRO A 289 3.34 23.88 -0.27
N ASN A 290 2.62 24.77 -0.97
CA ASN A 290 3.09 25.32 -2.24
C ASN A 290 4.39 26.13 -2.13
N ASP A 291 4.68 26.68 -0.96
CA ASP A 291 5.90 27.45 -0.70
C ASP A 291 7.13 26.52 -0.56
N TYR A 292 6.91 25.23 -0.41
CA TYR A 292 7.93 24.19 -0.16
C TYR A 292 7.98 23.10 -1.24
N ARG A 293 7.53 23.40 -2.45
CA ARG A 293 7.49 22.39 -3.55
C ARG A 293 8.83 21.73 -3.85
N GLN A 294 9.93 22.45 -3.67
CA GLN A 294 11.29 21.94 -3.91
C GLN A 294 11.71 20.88 -2.86
N GLU A 295 11.02 20.84 -1.71
CA GLU A 295 11.31 19.96 -0.60
C GLU A 295 10.40 18.72 -0.56
N PHE A 296 9.43 18.62 -1.47
CA PHE A 296 8.47 17.50 -1.49
C PHE A 296 9.16 16.13 -1.54
N SER A 297 10.13 15.94 -2.43
CA SER A 297 10.89 14.71 -2.52
C SER A 297 11.71 14.41 -1.25
N VAL A 298 12.28 15.46 -0.64
CA VAL A 298 13.11 15.36 0.57
C VAL A 298 12.29 14.88 1.77
N VAL A 299 11.04 15.38 1.90
CA VAL A 299 10.12 14.95 2.97
C VAL A 299 9.34 13.69 2.60
N GLY A 300 9.46 13.18 1.38
CA GLY A 300 8.75 12.01 0.90
C GLY A 300 7.29 12.27 0.54
N TYR A 301 6.93 13.51 0.18
CA TYR A 301 5.60 13.88 -0.24
C TYR A 301 5.41 13.72 -1.75
N GLY A 302 4.47 12.88 -2.16
CA GLY A 302 4.03 12.69 -3.54
C GLY A 302 2.61 13.23 -3.76
N PRO A 303 2.43 14.45 -4.30
CA PRO A 303 1.11 15.10 -4.37
C PRO A 303 0.07 14.34 -5.22
N GLU A 304 0.49 13.36 -6.01
CA GLU A 304 -0.42 12.50 -6.79
C GLU A 304 -0.98 11.32 -6.00
N VAL A 305 -0.37 10.97 -4.86
CA VAL A 305 -0.64 9.74 -4.12
C VAL A 305 -0.78 9.92 -2.61
N ASP A 306 -0.40 11.09 -2.08
CA ASP A 306 -0.43 11.39 -0.67
C ASP A 306 -1.42 12.53 -0.39
N PHE A 307 -2.07 12.49 0.77
CA PHE A 307 -3.08 13.44 1.23
C PHE A 307 -2.73 13.93 2.64
N PRO A 308 -1.60 14.62 2.80
CA PRO A 308 -1.29 15.21 4.08
C PRO A 308 -2.38 16.24 4.44
N SER A 309 -2.63 16.38 5.73
CA SER A 309 -3.57 17.39 6.25
C SER A 309 -2.82 18.54 6.89
N SER A 310 -3.48 19.68 7.02
CA SER A 310 -2.98 20.71 7.92
C SER A 310 -3.00 20.21 9.37
N VAL A 311 -2.19 20.82 10.22
CA VAL A 311 -2.19 20.53 11.66
C VAL A 311 -3.57 20.73 12.27
N GLU A 312 -4.28 21.80 11.88
CA GLU A 312 -5.62 22.10 12.34
C GLU A 312 -6.64 21.00 11.98
N GLU A 313 -6.63 20.52 10.73
CA GLU A 313 -7.49 19.40 10.30
C GLU A 313 -7.22 18.12 11.10
N LEU A 314 -5.95 17.80 11.41
CA LEU A 314 -5.61 16.63 12.22
C LEU A 314 -6.04 16.81 13.68
N MET A 315 -5.86 18.00 14.26
CA MET A 315 -6.33 18.30 15.63
C MET A 315 -7.85 18.19 15.72
N ASN A 316 -8.57 18.65 14.69
CA ASN A 316 -10.03 18.57 14.63
C ASN A 316 -10.55 17.13 14.62
N CYS A 317 -9.76 16.15 14.17
CA CYS A 317 -10.13 14.73 14.25
C CYS A 317 -10.27 14.23 15.70
N PHE A 318 -9.69 14.91 16.68
CA PHE A 318 -9.77 14.59 18.12
C PHE A 318 -10.83 15.41 18.86
N SER A 319 -11.46 16.42 18.23
CA SER A 319 -12.32 17.39 18.89
C SER A 319 -13.53 16.82 19.63
N ASN A 320 -14.03 15.65 19.20
CA ASN A 320 -15.17 14.97 19.80
C ASN A 320 -14.75 13.92 20.85
N PHE A 321 -13.48 13.85 21.20
CA PHE A 321 -12.93 12.86 22.13
C PHE A 321 -12.20 13.58 23.27
N ASP A 322 -12.13 12.92 24.40
CA ASP A 322 -11.51 13.46 25.59
C ASP A 322 -9.96 13.29 25.55
N PHE A 323 -9.32 14.03 24.66
CA PHE A 323 -7.88 14.05 24.46
C PHE A 323 -7.35 15.49 24.43
N THR A 324 -6.22 15.70 25.09
CA THR A 324 -5.40 16.89 24.91
C THR A 324 -4.38 16.61 23.81
N VAL A 325 -4.32 17.50 22.81
CA VAL A 325 -3.48 17.32 21.63
C VAL A 325 -2.36 18.36 21.60
N GLU A 326 -1.12 17.89 21.49
CA GLU A 326 0.08 18.70 21.30
C GLU A 326 0.74 18.35 19.98
N VAL A 327 1.41 19.33 19.35
CA VAL A 327 2.06 19.12 18.05
C VAL A 327 3.49 19.65 18.06
N HIS A 328 4.42 18.81 17.65
CA HIS A 328 5.85 19.09 17.55
C HIS A 328 6.26 19.22 16.09
N ARG A 329 6.66 20.41 15.69
CA ARG A 329 7.11 20.69 14.34
C ARG A 329 8.57 20.28 14.16
N LEU A 330 8.85 19.44 13.18
CA LEU A 330 10.20 19.07 12.73
C LEU A 330 10.58 19.82 11.43
N HIS A 331 9.61 20.03 10.58
CA HIS A 331 9.74 20.69 9.28
C HIS A 331 8.43 21.44 8.97
N PRO A 332 8.38 22.45 8.06
CA PRO A 332 7.10 23.05 7.64
C PRO A 332 6.04 22.06 7.15
N LEU A 333 6.46 20.89 6.65
CA LEU A 333 5.61 19.82 6.11
C LEU A 333 5.64 18.52 6.92
N VAL A 334 6.38 18.46 8.03
CA VAL A 334 6.56 17.24 8.83
C VAL A 334 6.49 17.55 10.32
N GLY A 335 5.77 16.74 11.07
CA GLY A 335 5.70 16.88 12.52
C GLY A 335 5.28 15.60 13.22
N VAL A 336 5.18 15.70 14.54
CA VAL A 336 4.66 14.65 15.42
C VAL A 336 3.56 15.24 16.28
N MET A 337 2.39 14.59 16.22
CA MET A 337 1.22 14.91 17.03
C MET A 337 1.10 13.91 18.18
N VAL A 338 0.85 14.41 19.38
CA VAL A 338 0.61 13.61 20.57
C VAL A 338 -0.78 13.93 21.11
N ALA A 339 -1.61 12.93 21.18
CA ALA A 339 -2.93 13.02 21.81
C ALA A 339 -2.93 12.19 23.10
N ASN A 340 -3.01 12.83 24.23
CA ASN A 340 -3.08 12.21 25.55
C ASN A 340 -4.53 12.24 26.04
N ARG A 341 -5.04 11.09 26.51
CA ARG A 341 -6.36 11.02 27.12
C ARG A 341 -6.37 11.82 28.42
N ASN A 342 -7.35 12.70 28.59
CA ASN A 342 -7.53 13.41 29.82
C ASN A 342 -7.89 12.42 30.93
N ARG A 343 -7.15 12.45 32.06
CA ARG A 343 -7.48 11.64 33.22
C ARG A 343 -8.72 12.23 33.85
N ILE A 344 -9.74 11.43 34.01
CA ILE A 344 -10.83 11.74 34.93
C ILE A 344 -10.28 11.45 36.31
N ASP A 345 -9.90 12.48 37.05
CA ASP A 345 -9.55 12.34 38.47
C ASP A 345 -10.84 11.92 39.19
N HIS A 346 -10.89 10.66 39.60
CA HIS A 346 -11.94 10.10 40.46
C HIS A 346 -11.55 10.21 41.91
#